data_b8136dd6eb1fbd443ba7ecafe2da0049
#
_entry.id   b8136dd6eb1fbd443ba7ecafe2da0049
#
_cell.length_a   1.000
_cell.length_b   1.000
_cell.length_c   1.000
_cell.angle_alpha   90.00
_cell.angle_beta   90.00
_cell.angle_gamma   90.00
#
_symmetry.space_group_name_H-M   'P 1'
#
loop_
_entity.id
_entity.type
_entity.pdbx_description
1 polymer ?
#
loop_
_entity_poly.entity_id
_entity_poly.type
_entity_poly.pdbx_seq_one_letter_code
_entity_poly.pdbx_strand_id
1 'polypeptide(L)'
;MTLMSMASAMAVTEPKWVSVWGRFLWVILLSMALGSLMALLLPLGAMEEQCLAVLKGFYLLRSKLDRAQPTVTKCTRPSTELSVTSRDAAPLVVKTKASAASKLEAKAALNQALEMKRQGKREKAHKLFLHALNMDPGFVDALNEFGIFSEEDRDIIQADYLYTRALTIAPHHKKALVNRDRTLPLVEEIDQRYFSIIDSKVKKVMSIPKGNSALRRVMEETYYHHIYHTVAIEGNTLTLSEIRHILETRYAVPGKSLEEQNEVIGMHAAMKYVNTTLLSRIGSVSISDVLEIHRRVLGYVDPVEAGRFRTTQVLVGHHVPPHPQXXXXXXXXXXXXXXXXXXXXXXXXXXXXXXHYKLVYIHPFIDGNGRTSRLLMNLILMQAGYPPITIRKEQRSEYYHVLEVANEGDVRPFIRFIAKCTETTLDTLLFATTEYPVALPEARPNHSRFKETLPVKP
;
A
#
# COMPACT_ATOMS: atom_id res chain seq x y z
N MET A 1 47.30 22.69 47.96
CA MET A 1 46.63 21.94 49.03
C MET A 1 45.66 22.86 49.75
N THR A 2 44.46 23.08 49.26
CA THR A 2 43.33 23.64 50.01
C THR A 2 42.19 24.00 49.04
N LEU A 3 41.48 23.01 48.51
CA LEU A 3 40.19 23.18 47.88
C LEU A 3 39.38 21.87 47.80
N MET A 4 39.68 20.93 48.73
CA MET A 4 39.03 19.63 48.71
C MET A 4 38.39 19.25 50.08
N SER A 5 37.97 20.28 50.86
CA SER A 5 37.42 20.00 52.19
C SER A 5 36.13 20.76 52.53
N MET A 6 35.31 21.07 51.50
CA MET A 6 33.99 21.71 51.81
C MET A 6 32.85 21.19 50.93
N ALA A 7 32.85 19.91 50.61
CA ALA A 7 31.76 19.34 49.82
C ALA A 7 31.05 18.16 50.53
N SER A 8 31.00 18.21 51.88
CA SER A 8 30.34 17.12 52.59
C SER A 8 29.46 17.64 53.71
N ALA A 9 28.47 18.41 53.41
CA ALA A 9 27.31 18.65 54.30
C ALA A 9 26.25 19.51 53.60
N MET A 10 25.45 18.95 52.75
CA MET A 10 24.09 19.39 52.45
C MET A 10 23.43 18.36 51.52
N ALA A 11 23.03 17.23 52.08
CA ALA A 11 22.13 16.31 51.41
C ALA A 11 20.71 16.78 51.63
N VAL A 12 20.29 17.83 50.85
CA VAL A 12 18.89 18.12 50.67
C VAL A 12 18.42 17.20 49.54
N THR A 13 17.58 16.23 49.86
CA THR A 13 16.97 15.34 48.92
C THR A 13 16.04 16.15 47.99
N GLU A 14 16.52 16.54 46.83
CA GLU A 14 15.70 17.07 45.78
C GLU A 14 14.68 16.01 45.31
N PRO A 15 13.43 16.37 45.05
CA PRO A 15 12.43 15.41 44.55
C PRO A 15 12.85 14.91 43.20
N LYS A 16 12.75 13.60 43.00
CA LYS A 16 13.24 12.84 41.81
C LYS A 16 12.71 13.36 40.44
N TRP A 17 11.64 14.15 40.43
CA TRP A 17 11.08 14.70 39.18
C TRP A 17 11.84 15.93 38.67
N VAL A 18 12.49 16.69 39.53
CA VAL A 18 13.27 17.89 39.14
C VAL A 18 14.50 17.53 38.33
N SER A 19 15.14 16.40 38.67
CA SER A 19 16.35 15.90 37.96
C SER A 19 16.02 15.37 36.55
N VAL A 20 14.81 14.86 36.33
CA VAL A 20 14.39 14.34 35.03
C VAL A 20 14.12 15.49 34.05
N TRP A 21 13.47 16.55 34.51
CA TRP A 21 13.19 17.73 33.67
C TRP A 21 14.47 18.53 33.33
N GLY A 22 15.40 18.62 34.25
CA GLY A 22 16.69 19.26 34.02
C GLY A 22 17.50 18.54 32.95
N ARG A 23 17.57 17.22 33.00
CA ARG A 23 18.25 16.39 31.99
C ARG A 23 17.56 16.48 30.62
N PHE A 24 16.25 16.58 30.61
CA PHE A 24 15.47 16.73 29.36
C PHE A 24 15.76 18.08 28.69
N LEU A 25 15.81 19.15 29.47
CA LEU A 25 16.11 20.49 28.96
C LEU A 25 17.52 20.57 28.37
N TRP A 26 18.49 19.96 29.03
CA TRP A 26 19.88 19.90 28.55
C TRP A 26 20.01 19.10 27.23
N VAL A 27 19.30 17.99 27.10
CA VAL A 27 19.30 17.18 25.88
C VAL A 27 18.66 17.98 24.71
N ILE A 28 17.58 18.72 24.98
CA ILE A 28 16.93 19.56 23.98
C ILE A 28 17.87 20.69 23.52
N LEU A 29 18.50 21.39 24.48
CA LEU A 29 19.42 22.48 24.17
C LEU A 29 20.67 21.99 23.43
N LEU A 30 21.21 20.84 23.82
CA LEU A 30 22.36 20.23 23.15
C LEU A 30 22.01 19.76 21.71
N SER A 31 20.83 19.19 21.52
CA SER A 31 20.40 18.77 20.19
C SER A 31 20.07 19.94 19.26
N MET A 32 19.57 21.05 19.82
CA MET A 32 19.36 22.31 19.07
C MET A 32 20.70 22.95 18.69
N ALA A 33 21.66 22.97 19.58
CA ALA A 33 23.00 23.51 19.32
C ALA A 33 23.75 22.68 18.28
N LEU A 34 23.70 21.33 18.37
CA LEU A 34 24.29 20.43 17.41
C LEU A 34 23.62 20.52 16.04
N GLY A 35 22.29 20.67 16.01
CA GLY A 35 21.52 20.84 14.78
C GLY A 35 21.87 22.15 14.06
N SER A 36 22.06 23.22 14.83
CA SER A 36 22.45 24.53 14.28
C SER A 36 23.91 24.54 13.76
N LEU A 37 24.79 23.80 14.44
CA LEU A 37 26.18 23.66 14.01
C LEU A 37 26.30 22.80 12.74
N MET A 38 25.49 21.73 12.63
CA MET A 38 25.44 20.87 11.45
C MET A 38 24.86 21.62 10.22
N ALA A 39 23.86 22.47 10.45
CA ALA A 39 23.26 23.27 9.36
C ALA A 39 24.23 24.30 8.76
N LEU A 40 25.25 24.69 9.50
CA LEU A 40 26.29 25.64 9.03
C LEU A 40 27.45 24.97 8.28
N LEU A 41 27.58 23.66 8.35
CA LEU A 41 28.75 22.92 7.87
C LEU A 41 28.50 21.97 6.68
N LEU A 42 27.25 21.83 6.24
CA LEU A 42 26.91 20.85 5.19
C LEU A 42 26.61 21.51 3.84
N PRO A 43 27.19 21.00 2.75
CA PRO A 43 26.86 21.50 1.41
C PRO A 43 25.47 21.06 0.94
N LEU A 44 24.92 21.79 -0.02
CA LEU A 44 23.55 21.73 -0.54
C LEU A 44 22.98 20.36 -0.98
N GLY A 45 23.75 19.27 -0.87
CA GLY A 45 23.31 17.92 -1.21
C GLY A 45 22.61 17.14 -0.09
N ALA A 46 22.53 17.68 1.12
CA ALA A 46 22.00 16.96 2.29
C ALA A 46 20.51 17.23 2.58
N MET A 47 19.77 17.77 1.60
CA MET A 47 18.36 18.12 1.78
C MET A 47 17.43 16.91 1.91
N GLU A 48 17.84 15.73 1.44
CA GLU A 48 17.02 14.51 1.53
C GLU A 48 16.86 14.01 2.97
N GLU A 49 17.92 14.10 3.78
CA GLU A 49 17.85 13.69 5.20
C GLU A 49 16.98 14.62 6.06
N GLN A 50 16.94 15.91 5.70
CA GLN A 50 16.13 16.88 6.46
C GLN A 50 14.63 16.67 6.27
N CYS A 51 14.17 16.26 5.10
CA CYS A 51 12.75 15.98 4.85
C CYS A 51 12.25 14.75 5.63
N LEU A 52 13.10 13.75 5.81
CA LEU A 52 12.77 12.58 6.61
C LEU A 52 12.61 12.95 8.10
N ALA A 53 13.44 13.89 8.58
CA ALA A 53 13.36 14.40 9.94
C ALA A 53 12.05 15.16 10.23
N VAL A 54 11.45 15.78 9.20
CA VAL A 54 10.17 16.50 9.32
C VAL A 54 9.00 15.56 9.53
N LEU A 55 8.93 14.54 8.70
CA LEU A 55 7.90 13.50 8.85
C LEU A 55 8.05 12.80 10.21
N LYS A 56 9.28 12.60 10.67
CA LYS A 56 9.59 12.08 12.02
C LYS A 56 9.10 13.01 13.12
N GLY A 57 9.31 14.32 12.98
CA GLY A 57 8.89 15.33 13.98
C GLY A 57 7.39 15.38 14.18
N PHE A 58 6.62 15.21 13.11
CA PHE A 58 5.16 15.24 13.15
C PHE A 58 4.56 14.09 13.97
N TYR A 59 5.17 12.91 13.89
CA TYR A 59 4.67 11.74 14.61
C TYR A 59 5.21 11.64 16.05
N LEU A 60 6.37 12.25 16.32
CA LEU A 60 7.01 12.19 17.65
C LEU A 60 6.34 13.08 18.71
N LEU A 61 5.67 14.17 18.31
CA LEU A 61 5.06 15.11 19.27
C LEU A 61 3.85 14.52 20.00
N ARG A 62 3.14 13.57 19.39
CA ARG A 62 1.94 12.96 19.98
C ARG A 62 2.23 11.73 20.83
N SER A 63 3.45 11.13 20.71
CA SER A 63 3.78 9.87 21.39
C SER A 63 4.01 10.02 22.92
N LYS A 64 4.01 11.24 23.43
CA LYS A 64 4.30 11.48 24.86
C LYS A 64 3.08 11.42 25.78
N LEU A 65 1.86 11.36 25.22
CA LEU A 65 0.63 11.40 26.05
C LEU A 65 0.07 10.02 26.42
N ASP A 66 0.56 8.94 25.83
CA ASP A 66 -0.09 7.62 25.95
C ASP A 66 0.78 6.62 26.72
N ARG A 67 0.93 6.82 28.05
CA ARG A 67 1.50 5.79 28.94
C ARG A 67 0.45 5.27 29.91
N ALA A 68 -0.53 4.58 29.42
CA ALA A 68 -1.37 3.68 30.24
C ALA A 68 -1.99 2.64 29.33
N GLN A 69 -1.61 1.40 29.51
CA GLN A 69 -2.26 0.27 28.83
C GLN A 69 -3.45 -0.22 29.69
N PRO A 70 -4.66 -0.20 29.16
CA PRO A 70 -5.77 -0.89 29.83
C PRO A 70 -5.71 -2.39 29.48
N THR A 71 -5.68 -3.23 30.50
CA THR A 71 -5.88 -4.66 30.36
C THR A 71 -7.37 -4.97 30.28
N VAL A 72 -7.80 -5.46 29.14
CA VAL A 72 -9.17 -6.00 28.98
C VAL A 72 -9.14 -7.50 29.21
N THR A 73 -9.93 -7.95 30.17
CA THR A 73 -10.00 -9.35 30.55
C THR A 73 -10.74 -10.20 29.50
N LYS A 74 -10.14 -11.32 29.16
CA LYS A 74 -10.63 -12.28 28.16
C LYS A 74 -11.80 -13.14 28.64
N CYS A 75 -12.77 -13.35 27.77
CA CYS A 75 -13.68 -14.49 27.85
C CYS A 75 -13.29 -15.50 26.78
N THR A 76 -12.86 -16.68 27.23
CA THR A 76 -12.43 -17.77 26.35
C THR A 76 -13.60 -18.62 25.87
N ARG A 77 -13.78 -18.73 24.55
CA ARG A 77 -14.60 -19.80 23.95
C ARG A 77 -13.68 -20.84 23.29
N PRO A 78 -14.02 -22.13 23.42
CA PRO A 78 -13.21 -23.19 22.82
C PRO A 78 -13.39 -23.22 21.31
N SER A 79 -12.27 -23.24 20.61
CA SER A 79 -12.22 -23.36 19.16
C SER A 79 -12.42 -24.81 18.73
N THR A 80 -13.52 -25.09 18.11
CA THR A 80 -13.71 -26.32 17.34
C THR A 80 -14.08 -25.91 15.91
N GLU A 81 -13.34 -26.43 14.98
CA GLU A 81 -13.57 -26.49 13.55
C GLU A 81 -12.82 -25.50 12.68
N LEU A 82 -12.21 -26.10 11.67
CA LEU A 82 -11.65 -25.49 10.49
C LEU A 82 -12.57 -24.42 9.90
N SER A 83 -12.34 -23.19 10.23
CA SER A 83 -12.96 -22.12 9.49
C SER A 83 -11.89 -21.33 8.76
N VAL A 84 -11.76 -21.65 7.50
CA VAL A 84 -11.18 -20.73 6.54
C VAL A 84 -12.23 -19.62 6.38
N THR A 85 -12.27 -18.74 7.33
CA THR A 85 -13.11 -17.55 7.18
C THR A 85 -12.24 -16.31 7.11
N SER A 86 -11.69 -16.11 5.93
CA SER A 86 -11.70 -14.76 5.42
C SER A 86 -13.18 -14.41 5.21
N ARG A 87 -13.75 -13.58 6.06
CA ARG A 87 -15.18 -13.21 6.05
C ARG A 87 -15.65 -12.53 4.76
N ASP A 88 -14.75 -12.29 3.82
CA ASP A 88 -15.05 -11.60 2.56
C ASP A 88 -14.36 -12.25 1.38
N ALA A 89 -14.45 -13.55 1.28
CA ALA A 89 -14.31 -14.15 -0.03
C ALA A 89 -15.46 -13.61 -0.89
N ALA A 90 -15.16 -12.72 -1.82
CA ALA A 90 -15.97 -12.58 -3.01
C ALA A 90 -16.30 -14.01 -3.46
N PRO A 91 -17.54 -14.31 -3.86
CA PRO A 91 -17.94 -15.67 -4.14
C PRO A 91 -16.87 -16.34 -4.99
N LEU A 92 -16.38 -17.46 -4.53
CA LEU A 92 -15.42 -18.30 -5.22
C LEU A 92 -15.94 -18.56 -6.64
N VAL A 93 -15.58 -17.66 -7.55
CA VAL A 93 -15.68 -17.98 -8.97
C VAL A 93 -14.55 -18.99 -9.22
N VAL A 94 -14.83 -20.23 -8.97
CA VAL A 94 -13.96 -21.32 -9.42
C VAL A 94 -13.71 -21.05 -10.90
N LYS A 95 -12.47 -20.85 -11.29
CA LYS A 95 -12.08 -20.82 -12.72
C LYS A 95 -12.32 -22.24 -13.25
N THR A 96 -13.57 -22.59 -13.44
CA THR A 96 -13.95 -23.79 -14.17
C THR A 96 -13.43 -23.60 -15.59
N LYS A 97 -12.72 -24.58 -16.10
CA LYS A 97 -12.37 -24.61 -17.53
C LYS A 97 -13.67 -24.42 -18.31
N ALA A 98 -13.65 -23.43 -19.23
CA ALA A 98 -14.82 -23.14 -20.05
C ALA A 98 -15.35 -24.41 -20.67
N SER A 99 -16.67 -24.61 -20.54
CA SER A 99 -17.34 -25.79 -21.13
C SER A 99 -17.24 -25.74 -22.66
N ALA A 100 -17.47 -26.87 -23.31
CA ALA A 100 -17.50 -26.92 -24.78
C ALA A 100 -18.54 -25.91 -25.35
N ALA A 101 -19.70 -25.81 -24.70
CA ALA A 101 -20.75 -24.85 -25.09
C ALA A 101 -20.26 -23.40 -24.92
N SER A 102 -19.62 -23.06 -23.78
CA SER A 102 -19.07 -21.71 -23.54
C SER A 102 -17.99 -21.33 -24.55
N LYS A 103 -17.14 -22.29 -24.93
CA LYS A 103 -16.10 -22.06 -25.95
C LYS A 103 -16.70 -21.79 -27.34
N LEU A 104 -17.78 -22.50 -27.68
CA LEU A 104 -18.49 -22.29 -28.95
C LEU A 104 -19.13 -20.90 -28.96
N GLU A 105 -19.76 -20.52 -27.86
CA GLU A 105 -20.36 -19.20 -27.69
C GLU A 105 -19.29 -18.09 -27.76
N ALA A 106 -18.15 -18.28 -27.10
CA ALA A 106 -17.01 -17.34 -27.15
C ALA A 106 -16.53 -17.13 -28.60
N LYS A 107 -16.42 -18.22 -29.37
CA LYS A 107 -16.03 -18.17 -30.78
C LYS A 107 -17.06 -17.40 -31.63
N ALA A 108 -18.35 -17.66 -31.42
CA ALA A 108 -19.43 -16.95 -32.11
C ALA A 108 -19.40 -15.47 -31.77
N ALA A 109 -19.23 -15.12 -30.48
CA ALA A 109 -19.12 -13.72 -30.01
C ALA A 109 -17.91 -13.02 -30.63
N LEU A 110 -16.75 -13.68 -30.71
CA LEU A 110 -15.56 -13.13 -31.38
C LEU A 110 -15.85 -12.80 -32.84
N ASN A 111 -16.44 -13.73 -33.59
CA ASN A 111 -16.78 -13.52 -35.00
C ASN A 111 -17.73 -12.32 -35.16
N GLN A 112 -18.73 -12.20 -34.30
CA GLN A 112 -19.66 -11.06 -34.28
C GLN A 112 -18.93 -9.75 -33.91
N ALA A 113 -18.00 -9.80 -32.97
CA ALA A 113 -17.20 -8.63 -32.57
C ALA A 113 -16.41 -8.10 -33.77
N LEU A 114 -15.74 -8.98 -34.50
CA LEU A 114 -14.96 -8.63 -35.68
C LEU A 114 -15.87 -8.05 -36.80
N GLU A 115 -17.07 -8.57 -36.97
CA GLU A 115 -18.03 -8.06 -37.91
C GLU A 115 -18.54 -6.66 -37.52
N MET A 116 -18.87 -6.47 -36.23
CA MET A 116 -19.26 -5.16 -35.72
C MET A 116 -18.15 -4.12 -35.86
N LYS A 117 -16.90 -4.54 -35.57
CA LYS A 117 -15.69 -3.72 -35.78
C LYS A 117 -15.58 -3.27 -37.23
N ARG A 118 -15.74 -4.20 -38.19
CA ARG A 118 -15.67 -3.92 -39.63
C ARG A 118 -16.78 -2.95 -40.09
N GLN A 119 -17.96 -3.01 -39.45
CA GLN A 119 -19.09 -2.09 -39.71
C GLN A 119 -18.93 -0.74 -38.99
N GLY A 120 -17.85 -0.51 -38.25
CA GLY A 120 -17.63 0.73 -37.48
C GLY A 120 -18.47 0.83 -36.22
N LYS A 121 -19.18 -0.23 -35.82
CA LYS A 121 -20.04 -0.26 -34.62
C LYS A 121 -19.17 -0.58 -33.37
N ARG A 122 -18.32 0.36 -32.98
CA ARG A 122 -17.25 0.11 -32.00
C ARG A 122 -17.75 -0.28 -30.60
N GLU A 123 -18.82 0.38 -30.12
CA GLU A 123 -19.38 0.04 -28.79
C GLU A 123 -19.94 -1.39 -28.76
N LYS A 124 -20.60 -1.82 -29.85
CA LYS A 124 -21.12 -3.19 -29.94
C LYS A 124 -19.97 -4.21 -30.03
N ALA A 125 -18.95 -3.90 -30.82
CA ALA A 125 -17.76 -4.74 -30.93
C ALA A 125 -17.10 -4.91 -29.57
N HIS A 126 -16.90 -3.83 -28.81
CA HIS A 126 -16.30 -3.84 -27.46
C HIS A 126 -17.08 -4.78 -26.52
N LYS A 127 -18.41 -4.65 -26.47
CA LYS A 127 -19.26 -5.50 -25.62
C LYS A 127 -19.15 -6.98 -26.02
N LEU A 128 -19.04 -7.27 -27.30
CA LEU A 128 -18.92 -8.63 -27.81
C LEU A 128 -17.53 -9.23 -27.49
N PHE A 129 -16.45 -8.44 -27.57
CA PHE A 129 -15.12 -8.89 -27.11
C PHE A 129 -15.15 -9.24 -25.61
N LEU A 130 -15.76 -8.38 -24.79
CA LEU A 130 -15.91 -8.67 -23.35
C LEU A 130 -16.73 -9.94 -23.11
N HIS A 131 -17.83 -10.11 -23.88
CA HIS A 131 -18.67 -11.31 -23.78
C HIS A 131 -17.89 -12.58 -24.14
N ALA A 132 -17.10 -12.54 -25.23
CA ALA A 132 -16.26 -13.67 -25.64
C ALA A 132 -15.30 -14.08 -24.52
N LEU A 133 -14.65 -13.11 -23.87
CA LEU A 133 -13.70 -13.36 -22.77
C LEU A 133 -14.40 -13.75 -21.46
N ASN A 134 -15.65 -13.35 -21.26
CA ASN A 134 -16.47 -13.82 -20.14
C ASN A 134 -16.83 -15.29 -20.29
N MET A 135 -17.13 -15.72 -21.54
CA MET A 135 -17.46 -17.11 -21.85
C MET A 135 -16.23 -18.00 -21.81
N ASP A 136 -15.09 -17.50 -22.30
CA ASP A 136 -13.81 -18.24 -22.26
C ASP A 136 -12.65 -17.26 -21.96
N PRO A 137 -12.29 -17.07 -20.69
CA PRO A 137 -11.19 -16.17 -20.31
C PRO A 137 -9.82 -16.56 -20.88
N GLY A 138 -9.67 -17.82 -21.31
CA GLY A 138 -8.45 -18.35 -21.89
C GLY A 138 -8.42 -18.32 -23.43
N PHE A 139 -9.38 -17.67 -24.07
CA PHE A 139 -9.46 -17.65 -25.54
C PHE A 139 -8.39 -16.72 -26.14
N VAL A 140 -7.25 -17.28 -26.49
CA VAL A 140 -6.05 -16.56 -26.94
C VAL A 140 -6.31 -15.65 -28.15
N ASP A 141 -7.05 -16.17 -29.17
CA ASP A 141 -7.37 -15.37 -30.35
C ASP A 141 -8.25 -14.16 -29.99
N ALA A 142 -9.23 -14.34 -29.09
CA ALA A 142 -10.08 -13.22 -28.63
C ALA A 142 -9.27 -12.19 -27.88
N LEU A 143 -8.35 -12.61 -27.01
CA LEU A 143 -7.41 -11.71 -26.31
C LEU A 143 -6.58 -10.90 -27.32
N ASN A 144 -6.00 -11.57 -28.32
CA ASN A 144 -5.18 -10.90 -29.33
C ASN A 144 -6.02 -9.91 -30.17
N GLU A 145 -7.19 -10.31 -30.66
CA GLU A 145 -8.06 -9.45 -31.49
C GLU A 145 -8.63 -8.26 -30.70
N PHE A 146 -8.96 -8.47 -29.41
CA PHE A 146 -9.38 -7.37 -28.54
C PHE A 146 -8.21 -6.43 -28.25
N GLY A 147 -6.98 -6.96 -28.15
CA GLY A 147 -5.77 -6.15 -28.06
C GLY A 147 -5.60 -5.23 -29.27
N ILE A 148 -5.76 -5.78 -30.50
CA ILE A 148 -5.70 -4.99 -31.74
C ILE A 148 -6.79 -3.91 -31.75
N PHE A 149 -8.00 -4.27 -31.33
CA PHE A 149 -9.13 -3.33 -31.25
C PHE A 149 -8.81 -2.18 -30.26
N SER A 150 -8.26 -2.50 -29.08
CA SER A 150 -7.86 -1.51 -28.06
C SER A 150 -6.76 -0.59 -28.58
N GLU A 151 -5.78 -1.15 -29.31
CA GLU A 151 -4.67 -0.39 -29.91
C GLU A 151 -5.21 0.61 -30.96
N GLU A 152 -6.19 0.21 -31.78
CA GLU A 152 -6.86 1.12 -32.73
C GLU A 152 -7.59 2.27 -32.02
N ASP A 153 -8.11 2.03 -30.84
CA ASP A 153 -8.73 3.06 -29.98
C ASP A 153 -7.70 3.87 -29.19
N ARG A 154 -6.40 3.63 -29.44
CA ARG A 154 -5.25 4.27 -28.77
C ARG A 154 -5.15 3.94 -27.27
N ASP A 155 -5.82 2.88 -26.83
CA ASP A 155 -5.66 2.35 -25.47
C ASP A 155 -4.51 1.34 -25.46
N ILE A 156 -3.29 1.85 -25.51
CA ILE A 156 -2.07 1.06 -25.63
C ILE A 156 -1.84 0.18 -24.38
N ILE A 157 -2.20 0.70 -23.20
CA ILE A 157 -2.07 -0.03 -21.93
C ILE A 157 -2.99 -1.26 -21.94
N GLN A 158 -4.25 -1.09 -22.34
CA GLN A 158 -5.20 -2.21 -22.43
C GLN A 158 -4.76 -3.20 -23.51
N ALA A 159 -4.28 -2.71 -24.65
CA ALA A 159 -3.77 -3.58 -25.73
C ALA A 159 -2.62 -4.46 -25.25
N ASP A 160 -1.60 -3.86 -24.64
CA ASP A 160 -0.43 -4.59 -24.13
C ASP A 160 -0.82 -5.60 -23.04
N TYR A 161 -1.75 -5.21 -22.16
CA TYR A 161 -2.29 -6.11 -21.12
C TYR A 161 -2.91 -7.36 -21.76
N LEU A 162 -3.75 -7.17 -22.80
CA LEU A 162 -4.42 -8.28 -23.50
C LEU A 162 -3.42 -9.18 -24.23
N TYR A 163 -2.41 -8.61 -24.89
CA TYR A 163 -1.33 -9.37 -25.52
C TYR A 163 -0.50 -10.15 -24.50
N THR A 164 -0.17 -9.52 -23.38
CA THR A 164 0.58 -10.14 -22.27
C THR A 164 -0.21 -11.35 -21.74
N ARG A 165 -1.52 -11.17 -21.52
CA ARG A 165 -2.40 -12.24 -21.04
C ARG A 165 -2.49 -13.39 -22.06
N ALA A 166 -2.59 -13.07 -23.35
CA ALA A 166 -2.57 -14.08 -24.43
C ALA A 166 -1.28 -14.92 -24.38
N LEU A 167 -0.14 -14.25 -24.14
CA LEU A 167 1.18 -14.89 -24.08
C LEU A 167 1.39 -15.68 -22.78
N THR A 168 0.76 -15.28 -21.68
CA THR A 168 0.75 -16.07 -20.44
C THR A 168 0.10 -17.44 -20.68
N ILE A 169 -0.96 -17.47 -21.50
CA ILE A 169 -1.69 -18.70 -21.83
C ILE A 169 -0.99 -19.49 -22.93
N ALA A 170 -0.52 -18.79 -23.99
CA ALA A 170 0.12 -19.38 -25.16
C ALA A 170 1.42 -18.64 -25.48
N PRO A 171 2.55 -18.99 -24.81
CA PRO A 171 3.82 -18.26 -24.94
C PRO A 171 4.39 -18.15 -26.36
N HIS A 172 3.99 -19.05 -27.25
CA HIS A 172 4.49 -19.09 -28.63
C HIS A 172 3.48 -18.55 -29.66
N HIS A 173 2.44 -17.83 -29.21
CA HIS A 173 1.43 -17.25 -30.10
C HIS A 173 2.05 -16.10 -30.91
N LYS A 174 2.38 -16.36 -32.19
CA LYS A 174 3.19 -15.48 -33.06
C LYS A 174 2.61 -14.05 -33.17
N LYS A 175 1.28 -13.92 -33.40
CA LYS A 175 0.65 -12.60 -33.54
C LYS A 175 0.76 -11.78 -32.26
N ALA A 176 0.49 -12.40 -31.09
CA ALA A 176 0.56 -11.72 -29.81
C ALA A 176 2.00 -11.30 -29.46
N LEU A 177 3.00 -12.13 -29.83
CA LEU A 177 4.42 -11.76 -29.66
C LEU A 177 4.76 -10.48 -30.43
N VAL A 178 4.44 -10.44 -31.71
CA VAL A 178 4.73 -9.27 -32.57
C VAL A 178 3.99 -8.04 -32.05
N ASN A 179 2.73 -8.18 -31.67
CA ASN A 179 1.91 -7.09 -31.17
C ASN A 179 2.46 -6.55 -29.83
N ARG A 180 2.82 -7.44 -28.91
CA ARG A 180 3.38 -7.04 -27.62
C ARG A 180 4.75 -6.40 -27.77
N ASP A 181 5.60 -6.91 -28.66
CA ASP A 181 6.93 -6.30 -28.94
C ASP A 181 6.79 -4.86 -29.42
N ARG A 182 5.72 -4.54 -30.12
CA ARG A 182 5.42 -3.18 -30.58
C ARG A 182 4.87 -2.30 -29.43
N THR A 183 3.96 -2.84 -28.60
CA THR A 183 3.27 -2.03 -27.55
C THR A 183 4.12 -1.85 -26.31
N LEU A 184 4.97 -2.82 -25.94
CA LEU A 184 5.72 -2.79 -24.69
C LEU A 184 6.54 -1.50 -24.50
N PRO A 185 7.38 -1.07 -25.46
CA PRO A 185 8.14 0.18 -25.27
C PRO A 185 7.26 1.40 -25.15
N LEU A 186 6.10 1.43 -25.81
CA LEU A 186 5.14 2.55 -25.68
C LEU A 186 4.53 2.59 -24.28
N VAL A 187 4.18 1.43 -23.72
CA VAL A 187 3.65 1.33 -22.35
C VAL A 187 4.72 1.77 -21.35
N GLU A 188 5.96 1.35 -21.53
CA GLU A 188 7.08 1.76 -20.67
C GLU A 188 7.25 3.28 -20.69
N GLU A 189 7.16 3.91 -21.84
CA GLU A 189 7.24 5.37 -21.98
C GLU A 189 6.07 6.06 -21.26
N ILE A 190 4.83 5.55 -21.42
CA ILE A 190 3.64 6.08 -20.73
C ILE A 190 3.83 5.98 -19.22
N ASP A 191 4.27 4.84 -18.71
CA ASP A 191 4.49 4.61 -17.28
C ASP A 191 5.58 5.54 -16.73
N GLN A 192 6.71 5.68 -17.43
CA GLN A 192 7.81 6.58 -17.03
C GLN A 192 7.34 8.04 -16.95
N ARG A 193 6.56 8.48 -17.91
CA ARG A 193 5.99 9.83 -17.92
C ARG A 193 5.07 10.03 -16.72
N TYR A 194 4.23 9.05 -16.43
CA TYR A 194 3.29 9.10 -15.31
C TYR A 194 4.04 9.17 -13.97
N PHE A 195 5.07 8.33 -13.79
CA PHE A 195 5.88 8.34 -12.57
C PHE A 195 6.63 9.67 -12.38
N SER A 196 7.10 10.27 -13.47
CA SER A 196 7.75 11.60 -13.43
C SER A 196 6.80 12.69 -12.92
N ILE A 197 5.51 12.61 -13.29
CA ILE A 197 4.47 13.53 -12.77
C ILE A 197 4.32 13.34 -11.26
N ILE A 198 4.26 12.10 -10.79
CA ILE A 198 4.14 11.78 -9.36
C ILE A 198 5.36 12.32 -8.60
N ASP A 199 6.57 12.09 -9.11
CA ASP A 199 7.82 12.59 -8.49
C ASP A 199 7.83 14.12 -8.39
N SER A 200 7.34 14.80 -9.43
CA SER A 200 7.18 16.26 -9.42
C SER A 200 6.21 16.71 -8.31
N LYS A 201 5.10 16.00 -8.13
CA LYS A 201 4.14 16.29 -7.06
C LYS A 201 4.74 16.02 -5.66
N VAL A 202 5.52 14.95 -5.52
CA VAL A 202 6.24 14.65 -4.26
C VAL A 202 7.17 15.82 -3.90
N LYS A 203 7.97 16.30 -4.85
CA LYS A 203 8.85 17.46 -4.64
C LYS A 203 8.07 18.70 -4.19
N LYS A 204 6.90 18.96 -4.77
CA LYS A 204 6.03 20.07 -4.35
C LYS A 204 5.53 19.89 -2.92
N VAL A 205 5.08 18.70 -2.54
CA VAL A 205 4.63 18.41 -1.17
C VAL A 205 5.80 18.59 -0.19
N MET A 206 6.98 18.10 -0.55
CA MET A 206 8.19 18.23 0.28
C MET A 206 8.64 19.68 0.46
N SER A 207 8.31 20.59 -0.47
CA SER A 207 8.63 22.00 -0.36
C SER A 207 7.68 22.79 0.55
N ILE A 208 6.57 22.18 1.00
CA ILE A 208 5.62 22.85 1.91
C ILE A 208 6.32 23.09 3.25
N PRO A 209 6.25 24.33 3.82
CA PRO A 209 6.91 24.59 5.09
C PRO A 209 6.44 23.67 6.22
N LYS A 210 7.38 23.23 7.04
CA LYS A 210 7.15 22.31 8.16
C LYS A 210 6.10 22.81 9.15
N GLY A 211 5.99 24.11 9.31
CA GLY A 211 5.04 24.76 10.21
C GLY A 211 3.63 24.94 9.65
N ASN A 212 3.37 24.46 8.42
CA ASN A 212 2.06 24.66 7.79
C ASN A 212 0.97 23.92 8.58
N SER A 213 0.02 24.69 9.13
CA SER A 213 -1.05 24.16 9.98
C SER A 213 -2.06 23.31 9.21
N ALA A 214 -2.28 23.65 7.94
CA ALA A 214 -3.18 22.88 7.06
C ALA A 214 -2.58 21.51 6.77
N LEU A 215 -1.27 21.44 6.48
CA LEU A 215 -0.58 20.15 6.27
C LEU A 215 -0.71 19.26 7.52
N ARG A 216 -0.46 19.84 8.71
CA ARG A 216 -0.58 19.10 9.98
C ARG A 216 -1.99 18.52 10.15
N ARG A 217 -3.01 19.33 9.92
CA ARG A 217 -4.41 18.94 10.07
C ARG A 217 -4.76 17.80 9.11
N VAL A 218 -4.35 17.90 7.84
CA VAL A 218 -4.62 16.85 6.84
C VAL A 218 -3.89 15.55 7.21
N MET A 219 -2.65 15.63 7.69
CA MET A 219 -1.91 14.43 8.11
C MET A 219 -2.58 13.74 9.31
N GLU A 220 -3.12 14.51 10.27
CA GLU A 220 -3.89 13.96 11.41
C GLU A 220 -5.17 13.28 10.93
N GLU A 221 -5.90 13.90 10.01
CA GLU A 221 -7.11 13.30 9.40
C GLU A 221 -6.76 12.02 8.63
N THR A 222 -5.70 12.06 7.82
CA THR A 222 -5.22 10.92 7.03
C THR A 222 -4.91 9.72 7.93
N TYR A 223 -4.42 9.93 9.14
CA TYR A 223 -4.13 8.86 10.10
C TYR A 223 -5.39 8.04 10.42
N TYR A 224 -6.49 8.71 10.75
CA TYR A 224 -7.77 8.04 11.06
C TYR A 224 -8.37 7.38 9.80
N HIS A 225 -8.29 8.06 8.67
CA HIS A 225 -8.74 7.52 7.38
C HIS A 225 -7.96 6.26 7.00
N HIS A 226 -6.65 6.25 7.23
CA HIS A 226 -5.83 5.07 6.93
C HIS A 226 -6.29 3.85 7.74
N ILE A 227 -6.50 4.01 9.05
CA ILE A 227 -7.01 2.91 9.91
C ILE A 227 -8.39 2.47 9.41
N TYR A 228 -9.30 3.43 9.20
CA TYR A 228 -10.66 3.15 8.72
C TYR A 228 -10.65 2.31 7.44
N HIS A 229 -9.97 2.80 6.41
CA HIS A 229 -10.00 2.13 5.11
C HIS A 229 -9.31 0.76 5.16
N THR A 230 -8.18 0.64 5.86
CA THR A 230 -7.43 -0.62 5.89
C THR A 230 -8.17 -1.74 6.63
N VAL A 231 -8.94 -1.42 7.69
CA VAL A 231 -9.76 -2.45 8.36
C VAL A 231 -11.06 -2.71 7.58
N ALA A 232 -11.65 -1.68 6.96
CA ALA A 232 -12.87 -1.82 6.14
C ALA A 232 -12.65 -2.69 4.90
N ILE A 233 -11.45 -2.65 4.29
CA ILE A 233 -11.07 -3.55 3.19
C ILE A 233 -11.19 -5.02 3.64
N GLU A 234 -10.89 -5.32 4.90
CA GLU A 234 -10.97 -6.68 5.45
C GLU A 234 -12.38 -7.02 6.01
N GLY A 235 -13.34 -6.10 5.88
CA GLY A 235 -14.73 -6.35 6.25
C GLY A 235 -15.20 -5.71 7.55
N ASN A 236 -14.35 -4.96 8.23
CA ASN A 236 -14.72 -4.25 9.47
C ASN A 236 -15.82 -3.23 9.17
N THR A 237 -16.87 -3.20 9.99
CA THR A 237 -18.07 -2.37 9.76
C THR A 237 -18.09 -1.05 10.55
N LEU A 238 -17.03 -0.77 11.34
CA LEU A 238 -16.92 0.47 12.10
C LEU A 238 -16.84 1.67 11.14
N THR A 239 -17.55 2.73 11.50
CA THR A 239 -17.49 4.01 10.79
C THR A 239 -16.23 4.79 11.21
N LEU A 240 -15.86 5.79 10.42
CA LEU A 240 -14.71 6.66 10.73
C LEU A 240 -14.89 7.35 12.09
N SER A 241 -16.11 7.80 12.42
CA SER A 241 -16.40 8.46 13.70
C SER A 241 -16.29 7.49 14.88
N GLU A 242 -16.73 6.24 14.72
CA GLU A 242 -16.58 5.20 15.74
C GLU A 242 -15.11 4.86 15.99
N ILE A 243 -14.32 4.75 14.92
CA ILE A 243 -12.87 4.51 15.01
C ILE A 243 -12.19 5.66 15.76
N ARG A 244 -12.53 6.90 15.40
CA ARG A 244 -12.00 8.08 16.09
C ARG A 244 -12.36 8.04 17.58
N HIS A 245 -13.64 7.74 17.89
CA HIS A 245 -14.11 7.61 19.28
C HIS A 245 -13.28 6.59 20.07
N ILE A 246 -13.10 5.37 19.52
CA ILE A 246 -12.31 4.30 20.18
C ILE A 246 -10.87 4.78 20.43
N LEU A 247 -10.24 5.39 19.45
CA LEU A 247 -8.82 5.78 19.55
C LEU A 247 -8.58 6.98 20.47
N GLU A 248 -9.52 7.92 20.53
CA GLU A 248 -9.39 9.13 21.36
C GLU A 248 -9.83 8.89 22.81
N THR A 249 -10.93 8.17 23.02
CA THR A 249 -11.54 7.99 24.34
C THR A 249 -11.14 6.68 25.03
N ARG A 250 -10.77 5.66 24.25
CA ARG A 250 -10.52 4.29 24.72
C ARG A 250 -11.80 3.57 25.21
N TYR A 251 -12.98 4.14 24.95
CA TYR A 251 -14.24 3.48 25.26
C TYR A 251 -14.74 2.65 24.07
N ALA A 252 -15.37 1.53 24.40
CA ALA A 252 -15.99 0.66 23.41
C ALA A 252 -17.25 1.30 22.81
N VAL A 253 -17.50 1.02 21.54
CA VAL A 253 -18.72 1.44 20.85
C VAL A 253 -19.80 0.37 21.07
N PRO A 254 -20.95 0.73 21.67
CA PRO A 254 -22.03 -0.23 21.86
C PRO A 254 -22.57 -0.78 20.52
N GLY A 255 -22.92 -2.04 20.50
CA GLY A 255 -23.54 -2.70 19.33
C GLY A 255 -22.54 -3.16 18.27
N LYS A 256 -21.23 -2.95 18.49
CA LYS A 256 -20.17 -3.44 17.60
C LYS A 256 -19.39 -4.57 18.26
N SER A 257 -18.88 -5.50 17.47
CA SER A 257 -18.14 -6.66 18.02
C SER A 257 -16.82 -6.19 18.65
N LEU A 258 -16.39 -6.89 19.69
CA LEU A 258 -15.08 -6.64 20.32
C LEU A 258 -13.94 -6.95 19.36
N GLU A 259 -14.12 -7.94 18.50
CA GLU A 259 -13.16 -8.31 17.48
C GLU A 259 -12.85 -7.12 16.55
N GLU A 260 -13.89 -6.48 15.99
CA GLU A 260 -13.75 -5.32 15.13
C GLU A 260 -13.06 -4.13 15.83
N GLN A 261 -13.43 -3.89 17.08
CA GLN A 261 -12.85 -2.84 17.90
C GLN A 261 -11.36 -3.12 18.18
N ASN A 262 -11.03 -4.38 18.48
CA ASN A 262 -9.66 -4.84 18.71
C ASN A 262 -8.80 -4.76 17.44
N GLU A 263 -9.36 -4.99 16.26
CA GLU A 263 -8.66 -4.77 14.97
C GLU A 263 -8.18 -3.32 14.85
N VAL A 264 -9.03 -2.36 15.22
CA VAL A 264 -8.71 -0.92 15.18
C VAL A 264 -7.56 -0.60 16.15
N ILE A 265 -7.65 -1.14 17.38
CA ILE A 265 -6.60 -0.97 18.40
C ILE A 265 -5.27 -1.56 17.92
N GLY A 266 -5.33 -2.74 17.32
CA GLY A 266 -4.16 -3.42 16.74
C GLY A 266 -3.53 -2.60 15.62
N MET A 267 -4.34 -2.10 14.69
CA MET A 267 -3.87 -1.23 13.61
C MET A 267 -3.21 0.05 14.15
N HIS A 268 -3.84 0.69 15.15
CA HIS A 268 -3.26 1.87 15.81
C HIS A 268 -1.88 1.56 16.42
N ALA A 269 -1.77 0.43 17.16
CA ALA A 269 -0.51 -0.01 17.77
C ALA A 269 0.57 -0.28 16.71
N ALA A 270 0.18 -0.93 15.61
CA ALA A 270 1.11 -1.25 14.52
C ALA A 270 1.58 0.03 13.79
N MET A 271 0.66 0.96 13.47
CA MET A 271 1.01 2.24 12.84
C MET A 271 1.93 3.07 13.73
N LYS A 272 1.64 3.10 15.03
CA LYS A 272 2.50 3.80 16.00
C LYS A 272 3.93 3.22 15.99
N TYR A 273 4.06 1.89 16.02
CA TYR A 273 5.36 1.21 15.94
C TYR A 273 6.10 1.55 14.64
N VAL A 274 5.43 1.49 13.51
CA VAL A 274 6.01 1.86 12.20
C VAL A 274 6.55 3.31 12.26
N ASN A 275 5.73 4.24 12.74
CA ASN A 275 6.05 5.67 12.71
C ASN A 275 7.14 6.06 13.71
N THR A 276 7.15 5.44 14.91
CA THR A 276 8.07 5.84 15.98
C THR A 276 9.39 5.05 16.00
N THR A 277 9.37 3.83 15.44
CA THR A 277 10.51 2.93 15.57
C THR A 277 11.14 2.57 14.22
N LEU A 278 10.32 2.18 13.25
CA LEU A 278 10.84 1.65 11.99
C LEU A 278 11.20 2.76 10.99
N LEU A 279 10.43 3.84 10.95
CA LEU A 279 10.66 4.93 9.99
C LEU A 279 12.05 5.56 10.15
N SER A 280 12.60 5.55 11.36
CA SER A 280 13.96 6.07 11.64
C SER A 280 15.08 5.15 11.16
N ARG A 281 14.79 3.88 10.88
CA ARG A 281 15.78 2.89 10.42
C ARG A 281 15.74 2.73 8.91
N ILE A 282 16.32 3.67 8.19
CA ILE A 282 16.28 3.72 6.73
C ILE A 282 16.95 2.47 6.12
N GLY A 283 16.25 1.81 5.23
CA GLY A 283 16.75 0.71 4.40
C GLY A 283 16.96 -0.63 5.09
N SER A 284 16.55 -0.79 6.35
CA SER A 284 16.80 -2.03 7.09
C SER A 284 15.53 -2.62 7.71
N VAL A 285 14.59 -3.05 6.88
CA VAL A 285 13.43 -3.81 7.35
C VAL A 285 13.80 -5.29 7.41
N SER A 286 13.73 -5.87 8.59
CA SER A 286 14.05 -7.28 8.86
C SER A 286 12.77 -8.14 8.95
N ILE A 287 12.93 -9.46 8.90
CA ILE A 287 11.85 -10.41 9.18
C ILE A 287 11.26 -10.15 10.58
N SER A 288 12.13 -9.87 11.56
CA SER A 288 11.69 -9.53 12.92
C SER A 288 10.77 -8.31 12.94
N ASP A 289 11.04 -7.29 12.11
CA ASP A 289 10.18 -6.09 12.02
C ASP A 289 8.82 -6.44 11.42
N VAL A 290 8.79 -7.29 10.40
CA VAL A 290 7.52 -7.75 9.79
C VAL A 290 6.70 -8.53 10.84
N LEU A 291 7.34 -9.42 11.60
CA LEU A 291 6.68 -10.17 12.68
C LEU A 291 6.18 -9.24 13.80
N GLU A 292 6.93 -8.19 14.14
CA GLU A 292 6.55 -7.21 15.15
C GLU A 292 5.39 -6.30 14.69
N ILE A 293 5.36 -5.94 13.40
CA ILE A 293 4.18 -5.28 12.80
C ILE A 293 2.96 -6.20 12.92
N HIS A 294 3.10 -7.43 12.45
CA HIS A 294 2.00 -8.41 12.48
C HIS A 294 1.53 -8.71 13.91
N ARG A 295 2.46 -8.83 14.85
CA ARG A 295 2.11 -9.04 16.28
C ARG A 295 1.17 -7.94 16.78
N ARG A 296 1.39 -6.69 16.38
CA ARG A 296 0.53 -5.57 16.77
C ARG A 296 -0.79 -5.58 16.01
N VAL A 297 -0.74 -5.86 14.71
CA VAL A 297 -1.95 -5.92 13.86
C VAL A 297 -2.95 -6.94 14.39
N LEU A 298 -2.47 -8.13 14.76
CA LEU A 298 -3.33 -9.25 15.13
C LEU A 298 -3.45 -9.49 16.65
N GLY A 299 -2.51 -8.97 17.43
CA GLY A 299 -2.34 -9.37 18.85
C GLY A 299 -3.51 -9.08 19.77
N TYR A 300 -4.37 -8.13 19.44
CA TYR A 300 -5.59 -7.83 20.20
C TYR A 300 -6.76 -8.72 19.78
N VAL A 301 -6.68 -9.36 18.62
CA VAL A 301 -7.70 -10.27 18.08
C VAL A 301 -7.33 -11.73 18.37
N ASP A 302 -6.12 -12.11 17.97
CA ASP A 302 -5.60 -13.47 18.16
C ASP A 302 -4.13 -13.41 18.62
N PRO A 303 -3.90 -13.32 19.94
CA PRO A 303 -2.54 -13.23 20.48
C PRO A 303 -1.73 -14.51 20.31
N VAL A 304 -2.35 -15.67 20.03
CA VAL A 304 -1.65 -16.94 19.82
C VAL A 304 -0.95 -16.94 18.44
N GLU A 305 -1.65 -16.49 17.41
CA GLU A 305 -1.13 -16.47 16.03
C GLU A 305 -0.37 -15.20 15.71
N ALA A 306 -0.51 -14.16 16.54
CA ALA A 306 0.12 -12.85 16.31
C ALA A 306 1.66 -12.93 16.33
N GLY A 307 2.27 -12.45 15.26
CA GLY A 307 3.74 -12.40 15.12
C GLY A 307 4.37 -13.76 14.81
N ARG A 308 3.60 -14.69 14.29
CA ARG A 308 4.07 -16.04 13.93
C ARG A 308 3.69 -16.37 12.49
N PHE A 309 4.57 -17.04 11.79
CA PHE A 309 4.26 -17.60 10.48
C PHE A 309 3.32 -18.80 10.64
N ARG A 310 2.38 -18.93 9.72
CA ARG A 310 1.46 -20.07 9.68
C ARG A 310 2.21 -21.39 9.50
N THR A 311 1.68 -22.42 10.09
CA THR A 311 2.17 -23.79 9.95
C THR A 311 1.25 -24.65 9.07
N THR A 312 0.09 -24.11 8.70
CA THR A 312 -0.92 -24.81 7.87
C THR A 312 -1.00 -24.18 6.48
N GLN A 313 -1.45 -24.96 5.52
CA GLN A 313 -1.72 -24.47 4.17
C GLN A 313 -3.02 -23.67 4.17
N VAL A 314 -3.00 -22.56 3.45
CA VAL A 314 -4.18 -21.68 3.29
C VAL A 314 -4.49 -21.51 1.80
N LEU A 315 -5.71 -21.08 1.51
CA LEU A 315 -6.19 -20.74 0.17
C LEU A 315 -6.70 -19.31 0.19
N VAL A 316 -6.33 -18.50 -0.81
CA VAL A 316 -6.68 -17.08 -0.89
C VAL A 316 -7.37 -16.83 -2.23
N GLY A 317 -8.69 -16.89 -2.26
CA GLY A 317 -9.44 -16.88 -3.52
C GLY A 317 -9.02 -18.06 -4.40
N HIS A 318 -8.47 -17.77 -5.58
CA HIS A 318 -7.94 -18.81 -6.48
C HIS A 318 -6.44 -19.06 -6.31
N HIS A 319 -5.78 -18.23 -5.52
CA HIS A 319 -4.34 -18.33 -5.29
C HIS A 319 -4.05 -19.37 -4.20
N VAL A 320 -3.12 -20.27 -4.49
CA VAL A 320 -2.56 -21.21 -3.51
C VAL A 320 -1.18 -20.69 -3.10
N PRO A 321 -1.09 -20.07 -1.91
CA PRO A 321 0.21 -19.56 -1.44
C PRO A 321 1.25 -20.68 -1.28
N PRO A 322 2.54 -20.32 -1.27
CA PRO A 322 3.60 -21.31 -1.05
C PRO A 322 3.38 -22.13 0.22
N HIS A 323 3.87 -23.36 0.21
CA HIS A 323 3.78 -24.27 1.36
C HIS A 323 4.40 -23.60 2.62
N PRO A 324 3.86 -23.81 3.81
CA PRO A 324 4.35 -23.17 5.05
C PRO A 324 5.87 -23.29 5.27
N GLN A 325 6.43 -24.43 4.97
CA GLN A 325 7.90 -24.64 5.05
C GLN A 325 8.71 -23.70 4.17
N UNK A 326 8.20 -23.27 3.20
CA UNK A 326 8.92 -22.37 2.31
C UNK A 326 8.78 -20.92 2.70
N UNK A 327 7.80 -20.48 3.69
CA UNK A 327 7.54 -19.15 4.10
C UNK A 327 8.71 -18.44 4.71
N UNK A 328 9.62 -18.93 5.41
CA UNK A 328 10.76 -18.32 6.00
C UNK A 328 11.83 -18.05 4.95
N UNK A 329 11.88 -18.89 3.95
CA UNK A 329 12.85 -18.70 2.88
C UNK A 329 12.34 -17.70 1.86
N UNK A 330 11.04 -17.66 1.63
CA UNK A 330 10.46 -16.72 0.72
C UNK A 330 10.40 -15.32 1.31
N UNK A 331 10.30 -15.11 2.61
CA UNK A 331 10.35 -13.85 3.25
C UNK A 331 11.78 -13.34 3.37
N UNK A 332 12.76 -14.18 3.46
CA UNK A 332 14.14 -13.81 3.46
C UNK A 332 14.59 -13.35 2.09
N UNK A 333 14.02 -13.88 1.13
CA UNK A 333 14.30 -13.46 -0.23
C UNK A 333 13.61 -12.15 -0.56
N UNK A 334 12.44 -11.93 -0.02
CA UNK A 334 11.72 -10.70 -0.21
C UNK A 334 12.34 -9.54 0.55
N UNK A 335 12.88 -9.72 1.67
CA UNK A 335 13.55 -8.72 2.42
C UNK A 335 14.97 -8.45 1.85
N UNK A 336 15.56 -9.43 1.26
CA UNK A 336 16.81 -9.28 0.57
C UNK A 336 16.65 -8.58 -0.77
N UNK A 337 15.57 -8.75 -1.35
CA UNK A 337 15.26 -8.05 -2.57
C UNK A 337 14.90 -6.60 -2.32
N UNK A 338 14.34 -6.32 -1.24
CA UNK A 338 14.07 -4.99 -0.81
C UNK A 338 15.33 -4.23 -0.45
N UNK A 339 16.19 -4.86 0.12
CA UNK A 339 17.41 -4.21 0.49
C UNK A 339 18.29 -3.95 -0.74
N UNK A 340 18.16 -4.82 -1.65
CA UNK A 340 18.93 -4.65 -2.86
C UNK A 340 18.33 -3.58 -3.76
N UNK A 341 17.09 -3.48 -3.79
CA UNK A 341 16.42 -2.50 -4.58
C UNK A 341 16.49 -1.10 -4.00
N UNK A 342 16.55 -0.97 -2.80
CA UNK A 342 16.75 0.26 -2.12
C UNK A 342 18.14 0.83 -2.35
N UNK A 343 18.99 0.03 -2.62
CA UNK A 343 20.32 0.45 -2.90
C UNK A 343 20.51 0.93 -4.34
N UNK A 344 19.69 0.55 -5.10
CA UNK A 344 19.83 0.95 -6.46
C UNK A 344 19.04 2.18 -6.82
N UNK A 345 18.70 2.93 -6.19
CA UNK A 345 18.02 4.16 -6.43
C UNK A 345 17.01 4.21 -7.55
N UNK A 346 16.82 3.00 -7.96
CA UNK A 346 15.84 2.85 -9.03
C UNK A 346 14.41 3.15 -8.61
N UNK A 347 13.69 3.45 -9.28
CA UNK A 347 12.30 3.73 -9.08
C UNK A 347 11.73 3.25 -7.75
N UNK A 348 11.67 3.86 -6.86
CA UNK A 348 11.04 3.59 -5.56
C UNK A 348 9.64 3.09 -5.67
N UNK A 349 8.78 3.35 -6.50
CA UNK A 349 7.44 2.91 -6.69
C UNK A 349 7.38 1.48 -7.24
N UNK A 350 8.28 1.07 -7.90
CA UNK A 350 8.42 -0.25 -8.40
C UNK A 350 8.94 -1.15 -7.33
N UNK A 351 9.74 -0.75 -6.57
CA UNK A 351 10.27 -1.49 -5.45
C UNK A 351 9.30 -1.62 -4.29
N UNK A 352 8.60 -0.76 -4.09
CA UNK A 352 7.53 -0.80 -3.11
C UNK A 352 6.41 -1.71 -3.51
N UNK A 353 6.17 -1.87 -4.60
CA UNK A 353 5.15 -2.70 -5.13
C UNK A 353 5.54 -4.18 -5.13
N UNK A 354 6.60 -4.41 -5.23
CA UNK A 354 7.17 -5.71 -5.09
C UNK A 354 7.19 -6.20 -3.65
N UNK A 355 7.40 -5.48 -2.82
CA UNK A 355 7.29 -5.78 -1.42
C UNK A 355 5.88 -6.03 -0.96
N HIS A 356 4.92 -5.23 -1.32
CA HIS A 356 3.49 -5.45 -0.95
C HIS A 356 2.94 -6.72 -1.62
N TYR A 357 2.99 -6.73 -2.93
CA TYR A 357 2.48 -7.89 -3.71
C TYR A 357 3.12 -9.21 -3.24
N LYS A 358 4.43 -9.24 -3.09
CA LYS A 358 5.13 -10.47 -2.69
C LYS A 358 4.69 -10.96 -1.30
N LEU A 359 4.48 -10.06 -0.35
CA LEU A 359 4.01 -10.45 0.98
C LEU A 359 2.58 -11.01 0.90
N VAL A 360 1.71 -10.36 0.12
CA VAL A 360 0.34 -10.86 -0.13
C VAL A 360 0.38 -12.24 -0.83
N TYR A 361 1.24 -12.40 -1.82
CA TYR A 361 1.44 -13.65 -2.57
C TYR A 361 1.90 -14.80 -1.66
N ILE A 362 2.91 -14.54 -0.82
CA ILE A 362 3.46 -15.55 0.11
C ILE A 362 2.42 -15.89 1.18
N HIS A 363 1.62 -14.90 1.61
CA HIS A 363 0.57 -15.04 2.61
C HIS A 363 1.07 -15.75 3.85
N PRO A 364 2.10 -15.17 4.54
CA PRO A 364 2.85 -15.92 5.55
C PRO A 364 2.11 -16.14 6.88
N PHE A 365 0.95 -15.51 7.08
CA PHE A 365 0.20 -15.51 8.33
C PHE A 365 -1.15 -16.19 8.16
N ILE A 366 -1.76 -16.60 9.26
CA ILE A 366 -3.13 -17.15 9.26
C ILE A 366 -4.14 -16.05 8.93
N ASP A 367 -3.94 -14.84 9.50
CA ASP A 367 -4.75 -13.64 9.23
C ASP A 367 -3.85 -12.41 9.31
N GLY A 368 -4.38 -11.22 8.97
CA GLY A 368 -3.66 -9.95 9.06
C GLY A 368 -2.67 -9.71 7.92
N ASN A 369 -2.63 -10.57 6.90
CA ASN A 369 -1.71 -10.46 5.77
C ASN A 369 -1.88 -9.14 5.00
N GLY A 370 -3.12 -8.80 4.65
CA GLY A 370 -3.42 -7.57 3.90
C GLY A 370 -3.04 -6.31 4.69
N ARG A 371 -3.46 -6.24 5.97
CA ARG A 371 -3.17 -5.11 6.86
C ARG A 371 -1.67 -4.92 7.04
N THR A 372 -0.94 -6.01 7.31
CA THR A 372 0.53 -5.99 7.46
C THR A 372 1.22 -5.57 6.17
N SER A 373 0.78 -6.08 5.01
CA SER A 373 1.36 -5.74 3.70
C SER A 373 1.18 -4.26 3.36
N ARG A 374 -0.01 -3.69 3.66
CA ARG A 374 -0.28 -2.26 3.41
C ARG A 374 0.57 -1.37 4.33
N LEU A 375 0.77 -1.77 5.59
CA LEU A 375 1.65 -1.03 6.51
C LEU A 375 3.12 -1.09 6.05
N LEU A 376 3.58 -2.26 5.64
CA LEU A 376 4.96 -2.43 5.14
C LEU A 376 5.18 -1.61 3.87
N MET A 377 4.22 -1.60 2.95
CA MET A 377 4.26 -0.77 1.75
C MET A 377 4.43 0.70 2.12
N ASN A 378 3.61 1.19 3.06
CA ASN A 378 3.67 2.58 3.52
C ASN A 378 4.99 2.91 4.22
N LEU A 379 5.54 1.99 5.00
CA LEU A 379 6.86 2.17 5.61
C LEU A 379 7.92 2.41 4.52
N ILE A 380 7.93 1.57 3.49
CA ILE A 380 8.92 1.68 2.39
C ILE A 380 8.72 2.98 1.61
N LEU A 381 7.46 3.36 1.32
CA LEU A 381 7.13 4.63 0.65
C LEU A 381 7.62 5.82 1.47
N MET A 382 7.34 5.84 2.78
CA MET A 382 7.75 6.92 3.67
C MET A 382 9.27 7.02 3.81
N GLN A 383 9.97 5.88 3.85
CA GLN A 383 11.45 5.85 3.86
C GLN A 383 12.02 6.43 2.57
N ALA A 384 11.30 6.32 1.45
CA ALA A 384 11.67 6.88 0.16
C ALA A 384 11.22 8.35 -0.03
N GLY A 385 10.60 8.95 1.01
CA GLY A 385 10.17 10.35 0.99
C GLY A 385 8.75 10.60 0.47
N TYR A 386 8.00 9.55 0.15
CA TYR A 386 6.59 9.69 -0.25
C TYR A 386 5.70 9.80 1.00
N PRO A 387 4.57 10.48 0.91
CA PRO A 387 3.60 10.43 2.01
C PRO A 387 2.97 9.02 2.10
N PRO A 388 2.47 8.63 3.29
CA PRO A 388 1.74 7.37 3.40
C PRO A 388 0.45 7.44 2.57
N ILE A 389 0.18 6.39 1.81
CA ILE A 389 -1.00 6.33 0.93
C ILE A 389 -2.10 5.49 1.57
N THR A 390 -3.33 5.79 1.19
CA THR A 390 -4.51 5.06 1.65
C THR A 390 -5.21 4.43 0.44
N ILE A 391 -5.33 3.10 0.44
CA ILE A 391 -6.20 2.39 -0.48
C ILE A 391 -7.61 2.49 0.13
N ARG A 392 -8.54 3.09 -0.60
CA ARG A 392 -9.90 3.32 -0.10
C ARG A 392 -10.73 2.03 -0.16
N LYS A 393 -11.66 1.85 0.77
CA LYS A 393 -12.54 0.67 0.78
C LYS A 393 -13.37 0.55 -0.51
N GLU A 394 -13.70 1.68 -1.13
CA GLU A 394 -14.42 1.72 -2.41
C GLU A 394 -13.60 1.14 -3.57
N GLN A 395 -12.28 1.12 -3.42
CA GLN A 395 -11.34 0.54 -4.39
C GLN A 395 -11.05 -0.94 -4.12
N ARG A 396 -11.71 -1.56 -3.14
CA ARG A 396 -11.49 -2.95 -2.71
C ARG A 396 -11.52 -3.94 -3.88
N SER A 397 -12.53 -3.82 -4.72
CA SER A 397 -12.71 -4.72 -5.89
C SER A 397 -11.55 -4.55 -6.89
N GLU A 398 -11.19 -3.30 -7.22
CA GLU A 398 -10.06 -2.99 -8.11
C GLU A 398 -8.74 -3.51 -7.51
N TYR A 399 -8.52 -3.28 -6.22
CA TYR A 399 -7.33 -3.71 -5.49
C TYR A 399 -7.12 -5.23 -5.56
N TYR A 400 -8.18 -6.02 -5.28
CA TYR A 400 -8.08 -7.48 -5.36
C TYR A 400 -7.92 -7.97 -6.79
N HIS A 401 -8.58 -7.31 -7.75
CA HIS A 401 -8.44 -7.65 -9.17
C HIS A 401 -6.99 -7.47 -9.65
N VAL A 402 -6.35 -6.34 -9.35
CA VAL A 402 -4.95 -6.12 -9.79
C VAL A 402 -3.95 -7.04 -9.08
N LEU A 403 -4.26 -7.48 -7.84
CA LEU A 403 -3.47 -8.49 -7.14
C LEU A 403 -3.60 -9.86 -7.84
N GLU A 404 -4.82 -10.20 -8.29
CA GLU A 404 -5.07 -11.45 -9.02
C GLU A 404 -4.33 -11.45 -10.37
N VAL A 405 -4.36 -10.34 -11.11
CA VAL A 405 -3.59 -10.18 -12.35
C VAL A 405 -2.09 -10.34 -12.08
N ALA A 406 -1.61 -9.78 -10.96
CA ALA A 406 -0.20 -9.93 -10.56
C ALA A 406 0.14 -11.40 -10.27
N ASN A 407 -0.77 -12.17 -9.68
CA ASN A 407 -0.61 -13.62 -9.46
C ASN A 407 -0.50 -14.40 -10.78
N GLU A 408 -1.12 -13.87 -11.85
CA GLU A 408 -1.03 -14.44 -13.19
C GLU A 408 0.26 -14.03 -13.94
N GLY A 409 1.07 -13.14 -13.35
CA GLY A 409 2.40 -12.79 -13.84
C GLY A 409 2.60 -11.34 -14.28
N ASP A 410 1.55 -10.53 -14.37
CA ASP A 410 1.68 -9.11 -14.74
C ASP A 410 1.45 -8.18 -13.53
N VAL A 411 2.53 -7.74 -12.91
CA VAL A 411 2.49 -6.85 -11.74
C VAL A 411 2.23 -5.38 -12.13
N ARG A 412 2.32 -5.00 -13.39
CA ARG A 412 2.24 -3.61 -13.84
C ARG A 412 0.88 -2.95 -13.52
N PRO A 413 -0.28 -3.63 -13.71
CA PRO A 413 -1.57 -3.04 -13.29
C PRO A 413 -1.60 -2.72 -11.79
N PHE A 414 -1.01 -3.58 -10.95
CA PHE A 414 -0.91 -3.31 -9.50
C PHE A 414 -0.05 -2.07 -9.24
N ILE A 415 1.10 -1.94 -9.91
CA ILE A 415 2.00 -0.78 -9.77
C ILE A 415 1.25 0.51 -10.15
N ARG A 416 0.52 0.52 -11.27
CA ARG A 416 -0.28 1.67 -11.72
C ARG A 416 -1.39 2.00 -10.73
N PHE A 417 -2.04 0.99 -10.14
CA PHE A 417 -3.07 1.18 -9.12
C PHE A 417 -2.49 1.90 -7.89
N ILE A 418 -1.34 1.45 -7.39
CA ILE A 418 -0.68 2.10 -6.23
C ILE A 418 -0.21 3.51 -6.60
N ALA A 419 0.30 3.71 -7.81
CA ALA A 419 0.69 5.04 -8.32
C ALA A 419 -0.50 6.01 -8.33
N LYS A 420 -1.67 5.55 -8.74
CA LYS A 420 -2.93 6.31 -8.72
C LYS A 420 -3.34 6.68 -7.29
N CYS A 421 -3.23 5.74 -6.33
CA CYS A 421 -3.49 6.02 -4.92
C CYS A 421 -2.49 7.06 -4.37
N THR A 422 -1.23 6.97 -4.78
CA THR A 422 -0.17 7.93 -4.41
C THR A 422 -0.52 9.32 -4.96
N GLU A 423 -0.86 9.42 -6.22
CA GLU A 423 -1.23 10.69 -6.86
C GLU A 423 -2.42 11.33 -6.15
N THR A 424 -3.46 10.55 -5.84
CA THR A 424 -4.64 11.03 -5.11
C THR A 424 -4.25 11.62 -3.74
N THR A 425 -3.37 10.96 -3.02
CA THR A 425 -2.86 11.45 -1.73
C THR A 425 -2.11 12.78 -1.90
N LEU A 426 -1.21 12.84 -2.88
CA LEU A 426 -0.43 14.05 -3.18
C LEU A 426 -1.33 15.22 -3.56
N ASP A 427 -2.33 14.99 -4.40
CA ASP A 427 -3.29 16.01 -4.82
C ASP A 427 -4.10 16.53 -3.63
N THR A 428 -4.50 15.63 -2.72
CA THR A 428 -5.19 16.01 -1.48
C THR A 428 -4.31 16.92 -0.62
N LEU A 429 -3.04 16.57 -0.43
CA LEU A 429 -2.09 17.35 0.36
C LEU A 429 -1.83 18.72 -0.28
N LEU A 430 -1.59 18.76 -1.58
CA LEU A 430 -1.35 20.01 -2.32
C LEU A 430 -2.57 20.92 -2.30
N PHE A 431 -3.77 20.36 -2.52
CA PHE A 431 -5.02 21.12 -2.45
C PHE A 431 -5.24 21.74 -1.07
N ALA A 432 -5.08 20.94 -0.02
CA ALA A 432 -5.32 21.37 1.36
C ALA A 432 -4.34 22.44 1.83
N THR A 433 -3.13 22.50 1.24
CA THR A 433 -2.09 23.45 1.64
C THR A 433 -2.02 24.69 0.75
N THR A 434 -2.89 24.79 -0.26
CA THR A 434 -2.97 25.95 -1.15
C THR A 434 -3.64 27.12 -0.40
N GLU A 435 -3.04 28.30 -0.46
CA GLU A 435 -3.56 29.53 0.22
C GLU A 435 -4.92 29.95 -0.35
N TYR A 436 -5.17 29.69 -1.63
CA TYR A 436 -6.43 30.00 -2.30
C TYR A 436 -7.00 28.70 -2.89
N PRO A 437 -7.91 28.05 -2.18
CA PRO A 437 -8.43 26.79 -2.68
C PRO A 437 -9.23 26.98 -3.96
N VAL A 438 -8.67 26.56 -5.06
CA VAL A 438 -9.42 26.33 -6.30
C VAL A 438 -10.31 25.10 -6.05
N ALA A 439 -11.53 25.11 -6.56
CA ALA A 439 -12.46 23.98 -6.42
C ALA A 439 -11.75 22.65 -6.78
N LEU A 440 -11.93 21.64 -5.95
CA LEU A 440 -11.39 20.31 -6.21
C LEU A 440 -11.79 19.88 -7.63
N PRO A 441 -10.82 19.50 -8.46
CA PRO A 441 -11.19 18.90 -9.75
C PRO A 441 -12.08 17.70 -9.45
N GLU A 442 -13.29 17.69 -9.98
CA GLU A 442 -14.18 16.53 -9.89
C GLU A 442 -13.39 15.29 -10.30
N ALA A 443 -13.51 14.23 -9.51
CA ALA A 443 -12.89 12.96 -9.85
C ALA A 443 -13.41 12.55 -11.23
N ARG A 444 -12.61 12.79 -12.25
CA ARG A 444 -12.98 12.43 -13.62
C ARG A 444 -13.17 10.92 -13.71
N PRO A 445 -14.24 10.44 -14.32
CA PRO A 445 -14.36 9.01 -14.53
C PRO A 445 -13.18 8.48 -15.34
N ASN A 446 -12.78 7.30 -14.99
CA ASN A 446 -11.48 6.65 -15.20
C ASN A 446 -11.00 6.46 -16.66
N HIS A 447 -11.71 7.02 -17.68
CA HIS A 447 -11.44 6.57 -19.05
C HIS A 447 -10.59 7.50 -19.93
N SER A 448 -10.24 8.70 -19.50
CA SER A 448 -9.68 9.66 -20.46
C SER A 448 -8.22 10.05 -20.32
N ARG A 449 -7.59 9.76 -19.17
CA ARG A 449 -6.21 10.25 -18.95
C ARG A 449 -5.12 9.49 -19.71
N PHE A 450 -5.41 8.25 -20.13
CA PHE A 450 -4.43 7.47 -20.88
C PHE A 450 -4.66 7.49 -22.40
N LYS A 451 -5.71 8.21 -22.85
CA LYS A 451 -5.95 8.45 -24.29
C LYS A 451 -5.17 9.65 -24.84
N GLU A 452 -4.27 10.24 -24.04
CA GLU A 452 -3.51 11.39 -24.53
C GLU A 452 -2.45 10.95 -25.55
N THR A 453 -2.65 11.44 -26.69
CA THR A 453 -1.90 11.55 -27.93
C THR A 453 -0.38 11.47 -27.78
N LEU A 454 0.18 10.39 -28.31
CA LEU A 454 1.54 10.43 -28.84
C LEU A 454 1.53 11.42 -30.02
N PRO A 455 2.48 12.35 -30.07
CA PRO A 455 2.58 13.22 -31.24
C PRO A 455 2.86 12.36 -32.47
N VAL A 456 1.97 12.46 -33.44
CA VAL A 456 2.21 11.88 -34.77
C VAL A 456 3.39 12.66 -35.36
N LYS A 457 4.55 12.04 -35.48
CA LYS A 457 5.61 12.59 -36.30
C LYS A 457 5.13 12.61 -37.76
N PRO A 458 5.39 13.69 -38.51
CA PRO A 458 4.98 13.77 -39.90
C PRO A 458 5.60 12.69 -40.79
#